data_81fcb03a3d4995c275b107721c37e7c6
#
_entry.id   81fcb03a3d4995c275b107721c37e7c6
#
_cell.length_a   1.000
_cell.length_b   1.000
_cell.length_c   1.000
_cell.angle_alpha   90.00
_cell.angle_beta   90.00
_cell.angle_gamma   90.00
#
_symmetry.space_group_name_H-M   'P 1'
#
loop_
_entity.id
_entity.type
_entity.pdbx_description
1 polymer ?
#
loop_
_entity_poly.entity_id
_entity_poly.type
_entity_poly.pdbx_seq_one_letter_code
_entity_poly.pdbx_strand_id
1 'polypeptide(L)'
;MRLFINKLVLILSTLAAVIGIGFLFWILITLSIKGISAINLHIFTADLVDNGLRNLLVGQFTLALMAVVIGVPIGMVAGIYLQEYSFGNKYAEFIRNLSDVMMSAPSIVIGTFVYAIIVNPVGHVNGWAGAIALAIMMIPIVVRTTDDMLGLVPTELREAGVAIGAPKYKVIFDIIIRAAKVGIMTGILLAFARIVGETAPLLFTSGNSQYFTMNLNEEFPSLTVAIYNLATMPDQNLVNLAWAGAFLLTVFVLMINLIGRFITKEKKR
;
A
#
# COMPACT_ATOMS: atom_id res chain seq x y z
N MET A 1 -3.32 -34.20 -31.74
CA MET A 1 -3.86 -32.84 -31.67
C MET A 1 -3.72 -32.24 -30.25
N ARG A 2 -4.25 -32.85 -29.18
CA ARG A 2 -4.15 -32.34 -27.78
C ARG A 2 -2.72 -32.11 -27.28
N LEU A 3 -1.78 -33.03 -27.56
CA LEU A 3 -0.36 -32.92 -27.16
C LEU A 3 0.35 -31.76 -27.88
N PHE A 4 0.02 -31.49 -29.13
CA PHE A 4 0.59 -30.36 -29.90
C PHE A 4 0.09 -29.01 -29.33
N ILE A 5 -1.22 -28.92 -29.09
CA ILE A 5 -1.82 -27.72 -28.48
C ILE A 5 -1.23 -27.46 -27.09
N ASN A 6 -1.07 -28.50 -26.28
CA ASN A 6 -0.51 -28.38 -24.93
C ASN A 6 0.96 -27.87 -24.97
N LYS A 7 1.78 -28.40 -25.90
CA LYS A 7 3.17 -27.92 -26.11
C LYS A 7 3.19 -26.48 -26.60
N LEU A 8 2.30 -26.10 -27.52
CA LEU A 8 2.21 -24.76 -28.03
C LEU A 8 1.83 -23.75 -26.92
N VAL A 9 0.81 -24.08 -26.12
CA VAL A 9 0.40 -23.26 -24.98
C VAL A 9 1.53 -23.11 -23.96
N LEU A 10 2.25 -24.20 -23.65
CA LEU A 10 3.38 -24.16 -22.73
C LEU A 10 4.49 -23.24 -23.26
N ILE A 11 4.84 -23.32 -24.53
CA ILE A 11 5.88 -22.47 -25.15
C ILE A 11 5.44 -21.00 -25.13
N LEU A 12 4.20 -20.70 -25.52
CA LEU A 12 3.70 -19.34 -25.56
C LEU A 12 3.61 -18.72 -24.15
N SER A 13 3.15 -19.48 -23.17
CA SER A 13 3.09 -18.99 -21.77
C SER A 13 4.48 -18.78 -21.17
N THR A 14 5.43 -19.68 -21.45
CA THR A 14 6.82 -19.50 -21.03
C THR A 14 7.46 -18.29 -21.70
N LEU A 15 7.25 -18.11 -23.00
CA LEU A 15 7.76 -16.95 -23.73
C LEU A 15 7.20 -15.64 -23.16
N ALA A 16 5.89 -15.58 -22.92
CA ALA A 16 5.24 -14.43 -22.31
C ALA A 16 5.81 -14.10 -20.91
N ALA A 17 6.04 -15.14 -20.09
CA ALA A 17 6.67 -14.98 -18.78
C ALA A 17 8.12 -14.45 -18.89
N VAL A 18 8.93 -14.97 -19.81
CA VAL A 18 10.29 -14.51 -20.05
C VAL A 18 10.34 -13.07 -20.51
N ILE A 19 9.44 -12.68 -21.43
CA ILE A 19 9.33 -11.29 -21.88
C ILE A 19 8.97 -10.37 -20.71
N GLY A 20 7.95 -10.72 -19.92
CA GLY A 20 7.53 -9.91 -18.77
C GLY A 20 8.65 -9.73 -17.74
N ILE A 21 9.36 -10.82 -17.43
CA ILE A 21 10.52 -10.79 -16.52
C ILE A 21 11.65 -9.93 -17.12
N GLY A 22 11.90 -10.05 -18.42
CA GLY A 22 12.91 -9.26 -19.13
C GLY A 22 12.64 -7.74 -19.03
N PHE A 23 11.39 -7.31 -19.25
CA PHE A 23 10.98 -5.91 -19.08
C PHE A 23 11.13 -5.45 -17.61
N LEU A 24 10.75 -6.30 -16.65
CA LEU A 24 10.93 -5.98 -15.24
C LEU A 24 12.40 -5.73 -14.90
N PHE A 25 13.29 -6.63 -15.31
CA PHE A 25 14.73 -6.44 -15.10
C PHE A 25 15.27 -5.20 -15.80
N TRP A 26 14.84 -4.93 -17.03
CA TRP A 26 15.26 -3.71 -17.74
C TRP A 26 14.86 -2.44 -16.97
N ILE A 27 13.61 -2.35 -16.51
CA ILE A 27 13.14 -1.21 -15.71
C ILE A 27 13.97 -1.07 -14.44
N LEU A 28 14.17 -2.16 -13.68
CA LEU A 28 14.93 -2.13 -12.42
C LEU A 28 16.40 -1.76 -12.63
N ILE A 29 17.03 -2.27 -13.67
CA ILE A 29 18.43 -1.94 -13.99
C ILE A 29 18.53 -0.46 -14.39
N THR A 30 17.66 0.02 -15.27
CA THR A 30 17.64 1.42 -15.70
C THR A 30 17.41 2.36 -14.52
N LEU A 31 16.43 2.04 -13.67
CA LEU A 31 16.14 2.77 -12.44
C LEU A 31 17.34 2.80 -11.50
N SER A 32 18.00 1.65 -11.32
CA SER A 32 19.18 1.56 -10.45
C SER A 32 20.36 2.38 -10.98
N ILE A 33 20.66 2.27 -12.28
CA ILE A 33 21.79 3.00 -12.88
C ILE A 33 21.55 4.51 -12.78
N LYS A 34 20.39 5.00 -13.24
CA LYS A 34 20.07 6.42 -13.24
C LYS A 34 19.85 6.97 -11.83
N GLY A 35 19.18 6.19 -10.97
CA GLY A 35 18.90 6.61 -9.61
C GLY A 35 20.15 6.71 -8.75
N ILE A 36 21.03 5.70 -8.75
CA ILE A 36 22.27 5.71 -7.97
C ILE A 36 23.20 6.84 -8.44
N SER A 37 23.30 7.08 -9.75
CA SER A 37 24.16 8.16 -10.29
C SER A 37 23.72 9.56 -9.85
N ALA A 38 22.44 9.73 -9.51
CA ALA A 38 21.88 11.01 -9.09
C ALA A 38 21.88 11.20 -7.55
N ILE A 39 22.19 10.15 -6.75
CA ILE A 39 22.22 10.25 -5.29
C ILE A 39 23.48 10.97 -4.81
N ASN A 40 23.27 11.97 -3.95
CA ASN A 40 24.30 12.65 -3.19
C ASN A 40 23.77 12.97 -1.77
N LEU A 41 24.64 13.38 -0.85
CA LEU A 41 24.24 13.71 0.52
C LEU A 41 23.28 14.92 0.60
N HIS A 42 23.38 15.84 -0.34
CA HIS A 42 22.54 17.03 -0.42
C HIS A 42 21.05 16.66 -0.55
N ILE A 43 20.72 15.60 -1.27
CA ILE A 43 19.34 15.13 -1.47
C ILE A 43 18.62 14.83 -0.15
N PHE A 44 19.34 14.37 0.87
CA PHE A 44 18.75 13.99 2.17
C PHE A 44 18.68 15.17 3.16
N THR A 45 19.39 16.27 2.90
CA THR A 45 19.47 17.41 3.81
C THR A 45 18.71 18.64 3.32
N ALA A 46 18.51 18.77 2.02
CA ALA A 46 17.84 19.90 1.38
C ALA A 46 16.39 19.55 1.00
N ASP A 47 15.56 20.56 0.93
CA ASP A 47 14.18 20.47 0.44
C ASP A 47 14.11 20.58 -1.08
N LEU A 48 12.94 20.34 -1.68
CA LEU A 48 12.77 20.38 -3.13
C LEU A 48 13.14 21.74 -3.74
N VAL A 49 12.85 22.83 -3.05
CA VAL A 49 13.21 24.19 -3.48
C VAL A 49 14.72 24.38 -3.68
N ASP A 50 15.53 23.64 -2.92
CA ASP A 50 16.99 23.63 -3.00
C ASP A 50 17.53 22.38 -3.72
N ASN A 51 16.75 21.77 -4.61
CA ASN A 51 17.09 20.54 -5.34
C ASN A 51 17.41 19.33 -4.44
N GLY A 52 16.72 19.23 -3.29
CA GLY A 52 16.77 18.08 -2.39
C GLY A 52 15.45 17.27 -2.39
N LEU A 53 15.40 16.23 -1.57
CA LEU A 53 14.24 15.36 -1.43
C LEU A 53 13.80 15.18 0.04
N ARG A 54 14.42 15.88 1.00
CA ARG A 54 14.15 15.68 2.43
C ARG A 54 12.67 15.85 2.78
N ASN A 55 12.06 16.97 2.38
CA ASN A 55 10.66 17.27 2.61
C ASN A 55 9.74 16.18 1.99
N LEU A 56 10.07 15.72 0.79
CA LEU A 56 9.28 14.73 0.05
C LEU A 56 9.35 13.34 0.69
N LEU A 57 10.55 12.93 1.13
CA LEU A 57 10.74 11.64 1.82
C LEU A 57 9.97 11.60 3.14
N VAL A 58 10.12 12.65 3.95
CA VAL A 58 9.41 12.76 5.23
C VAL A 58 7.90 12.88 5.00
N GLY A 59 7.48 13.69 4.02
CA GLY A 59 6.08 13.87 3.68
C GLY A 59 5.41 12.57 3.23
N GLN A 60 6.03 11.83 2.32
CA GLN A 60 5.51 10.53 1.85
C GLN A 60 5.37 9.52 2.99
N PHE A 61 6.38 9.45 3.86
CA PHE A 61 6.32 8.56 5.03
C PHE A 61 5.21 8.98 6.00
N THR A 62 5.05 10.28 6.25
CA THR A 62 3.99 10.81 7.12
C THR A 62 2.60 10.50 6.57
N LEU A 63 2.35 10.75 5.27
CA LEU A 63 1.06 10.41 4.63
C LEU A 63 0.76 8.92 4.72
N ALA A 64 1.74 8.07 4.42
CA ALA A 64 1.58 6.62 4.50
C ALA A 64 1.34 6.14 5.93
N LEU A 65 2.04 6.70 6.93
CA LEU A 65 1.84 6.37 8.34
C LEU A 65 0.45 6.78 8.82
N MET A 66 -0.02 7.97 8.47
CA MET A 66 -1.36 8.42 8.80
C MET A 66 -2.44 7.54 8.17
N ALA A 67 -2.23 7.10 6.91
CA ALA A 67 -3.12 6.15 6.26
C ALA A 67 -3.16 4.79 6.98
N VAL A 68 -2.03 4.30 7.51
CA VAL A 68 -1.96 3.09 8.33
C VAL A 68 -2.72 3.25 9.64
N VAL A 69 -2.50 4.37 10.34
CA VAL A 69 -3.17 4.66 11.64
C VAL A 69 -4.69 4.71 11.48
N ILE A 70 -5.19 5.18 10.34
CA ILE A 70 -6.63 5.23 10.04
C ILE A 70 -7.11 3.91 9.46
N GLY A 71 -6.45 3.41 8.41
CA GLY A 71 -6.95 2.31 7.58
C GLY A 71 -6.83 0.94 8.23
N VAL A 72 -5.73 0.68 8.96
CA VAL A 72 -5.52 -0.65 9.57
C VAL A 72 -6.53 -0.95 10.68
N PRO A 73 -6.77 -0.08 11.67
CA PRO A 73 -7.77 -0.35 12.70
C PRO A 73 -9.17 -0.57 12.13
N ILE A 74 -9.59 0.28 11.19
CA ILE A 74 -10.91 0.17 10.55
C ILE A 74 -11.02 -1.15 9.76
N GLY A 75 -10.02 -1.45 8.93
CA GLY A 75 -9.98 -2.66 8.12
C GLY A 75 -9.95 -3.94 8.96
N MET A 76 -9.14 -3.96 10.03
CA MET A 76 -9.07 -5.10 10.95
C MET A 76 -10.39 -5.34 11.68
N VAL A 77 -11.00 -4.31 12.25
CA VAL A 77 -12.29 -4.44 12.96
C VAL A 77 -13.37 -4.95 12.01
N ALA A 78 -13.43 -4.39 10.79
CA ALA A 78 -14.39 -4.86 9.79
C ALA A 78 -14.13 -6.31 9.36
N GLY A 79 -12.88 -6.70 9.08
CA GLY A 79 -12.53 -8.07 8.72
C GLY A 79 -12.82 -9.09 9.83
N ILE A 80 -12.51 -8.73 11.10
CA ILE A 80 -12.87 -9.55 12.26
C ILE A 80 -14.40 -9.71 12.36
N TYR A 81 -15.17 -8.64 12.19
CA TYR A 81 -16.60 -8.69 12.21
C TYR A 81 -17.16 -9.62 11.11
N LEU A 82 -16.64 -9.51 9.90
CA LEU A 82 -17.06 -10.32 8.76
C LEU A 82 -16.84 -11.81 9.00
N GLN A 83 -15.71 -12.20 9.58
CA GLN A 83 -15.38 -13.61 9.78
C GLN A 83 -15.99 -14.20 11.04
N GLU A 84 -16.04 -13.47 12.14
CA GLU A 84 -16.39 -14.05 13.45
C GLU A 84 -17.83 -13.76 13.92
N TYR A 85 -18.46 -12.72 13.38
CA TYR A 85 -19.79 -12.29 13.86
C TYR A 85 -20.88 -12.35 12.81
N SER A 86 -20.56 -12.42 11.52
CA SER A 86 -21.56 -12.27 10.46
C SER A 86 -21.71 -13.50 9.57
N PHE A 87 -21.46 -14.69 10.10
CA PHE A 87 -21.57 -15.95 9.36
C PHE A 87 -22.98 -16.12 8.74
N GLY A 88 -23.06 -16.29 7.40
CA GLY A 88 -24.31 -16.45 6.67
C GLY A 88 -25.17 -15.19 6.51
N ASN A 89 -24.68 -14.00 6.89
CA ASN A 89 -25.43 -12.76 6.78
C ASN A 89 -25.22 -12.12 5.40
N LYS A 90 -26.32 -11.73 4.72
CA LYS A 90 -26.30 -11.04 3.42
C LYS A 90 -25.54 -9.71 3.46
N TYR A 91 -25.55 -9.01 4.59
CA TYR A 91 -24.75 -7.79 4.76
C TYR A 91 -23.25 -8.04 4.72
N ALA A 92 -22.79 -9.17 5.26
CA ALA A 92 -21.38 -9.55 5.19
C ALA A 92 -20.95 -9.83 3.75
N GLU A 93 -21.77 -10.54 3.00
CA GLU A 93 -21.51 -10.79 1.58
C GLU A 93 -21.48 -9.48 0.77
N PHE A 94 -22.39 -8.56 1.06
CA PHE A 94 -22.39 -7.24 0.45
C PHE A 94 -21.09 -6.46 0.75
N ILE A 95 -20.62 -6.46 2.02
CA ILE A 95 -19.37 -5.77 2.39
C ILE A 95 -18.14 -6.42 1.74
N ARG A 96 -18.10 -7.76 1.64
CA ARG A 96 -17.04 -8.47 0.91
C ARG A 96 -17.00 -8.05 -0.56
N ASN A 97 -18.16 -8.08 -1.23
CA ASN A 97 -18.29 -7.67 -2.62
C ASN A 97 -17.90 -6.18 -2.81
N LEU A 98 -18.32 -5.32 -1.90
CA LEU A 98 -17.95 -3.90 -1.93
C LEU A 98 -16.43 -3.71 -1.79
N SER A 99 -15.78 -4.46 -0.89
CA SER A 99 -14.33 -4.44 -0.73
C SER A 99 -13.62 -4.89 -2.00
N ASP A 100 -14.12 -5.96 -2.67
CA ASP A 100 -13.57 -6.45 -3.93
C ASP A 100 -13.71 -5.41 -5.06
N VAL A 101 -14.85 -4.73 -5.14
CA VAL A 101 -15.08 -3.63 -6.08
C VAL A 101 -14.14 -2.46 -5.82
N MET A 102 -13.98 -2.07 -4.55
CA MET A 102 -13.06 -0.98 -4.17
C MET A 102 -11.60 -1.29 -4.49
N MET A 103 -11.16 -2.56 -4.34
CA MET A 103 -9.80 -2.96 -4.71
C MET A 103 -9.56 -2.92 -6.21
N SER A 104 -10.60 -3.10 -7.02
CA SER A 104 -10.52 -3.03 -8.49
C SER A 104 -10.71 -1.61 -9.04
N ALA A 105 -11.18 -0.67 -8.22
CA ALA A 105 -11.41 0.71 -8.65
C ALA A 105 -10.10 1.41 -9.03
N PRO A 106 -10.07 2.20 -10.13
CA PRO A 106 -8.92 3.03 -10.46
C PRO A 106 -8.63 4.03 -9.34
N SER A 107 -7.37 4.10 -8.88
CA SER A 107 -6.97 4.97 -7.76
C SER A 107 -7.29 6.46 -7.97
N ILE A 108 -7.29 6.90 -9.24
CA ILE A 108 -7.67 8.26 -9.60
C ILE A 108 -9.13 8.59 -9.22
N VAL A 109 -10.04 7.61 -9.29
CA VAL A 109 -11.46 7.79 -8.91
C VAL A 109 -11.58 8.03 -7.41
N ILE A 110 -10.77 7.33 -6.60
CA ILE A 110 -10.72 7.57 -5.14
C ILE A 110 -10.17 8.96 -4.85
N GLY A 111 -9.11 9.37 -5.56
CA GLY A 111 -8.55 10.71 -5.44
C GLY A 111 -9.55 11.81 -5.77
N THR A 112 -10.26 11.70 -6.88
CA THR A 112 -11.29 12.69 -7.28
C THR A 112 -12.52 12.68 -6.34
N PHE A 113 -12.89 11.53 -5.80
CA PHE A 113 -13.92 11.42 -4.79
C PHE A 113 -13.53 12.18 -3.51
N VAL A 114 -12.32 11.94 -2.99
CA VAL A 114 -11.82 12.65 -1.80
C VAL A 114 -11.65 14.14 -2.06
N TYR A 115 -11.20 14.50 -3.27
CA TYR A 115 -11.17 15.88 -3.70
C TYR A 115 -12.55 16.54 -3.56
N ALA A 116 -13.60 15.92 -4.10
CA ALA A 116 -14.95 16.46 -4.09
C ALA A 116 -15.52 16.67 -2.67
N ILE A 117 -15.24 15.73 -1.75
CA ILE A 117 -15.84 15.75 -0.41
C ILE A 117 -14.99 16.44 0.66
N ILE A 118 -13.68 16.56 0.47
CA ILE A 118 -12.76 17.15 1.45
C ILE A 118 -12.09 18.41 0.89
N VAL A 119 -11.40 18.30 -0.25
CA VAL A 119 -10.59 19.42 -0.77
C VAL A 119 -11.47 20.56 -1.27
N ASN A 120 -12.52 20.24 -2.03
CA ASN A 120 -13.40 21.26 -2.60
C ASN A 120 -14.12 22.10 -1.53
N PRO A 121 -14.70 21.55 -0.43
CA PRO A 121 -15.27 22.33 0.65
C PRO A 121 -14.25 23.15 1.45
N VAL A 122 -13.02 22.63 1.61
CA VAL A 122 -11.93 23.33 2.32
C VAL A 122 -11.31 24.43 1.45
N GLY A 123 -11.38 24.30 0.12
CA GLY A 123 -10.90 25.26 -0.85
C GLY A 123 -9.44 25.12 -1.26
N HIS A 124 -8.70 24.17 -0.69
CA HIS A 124 -7.31 23.87 -1.04
C HIS A 124 -6.92 22.43 -0.75
N VAL A 125 -5.91 21.92 -1.46
CA VAL A 125 -5.29 20.63 -1.20
C VAL A 125 -4.61 20.61 0.17
N ASN A 126 -4.63 19.48 0.84
CA ASN A 126 -4.06 19.37 2.19
C ASN A 126 -3.63 17.93 2.52
N GLY A 127 -2.75 17.79 3.51
CA GLY A 127 -2.21 16.48 3.92
C GLY A 127 -3.25 15.52 4.47
N TRP A 128 -4.29 16.01 5.16
CA TRP A 128 -5.39 15.16 5.65
C TRP A 128 -6.16 14.50 4.51
N ALA A 129 -6.48 15.26 3.47
CA ALA A 129 -7.14 14.71 2.30
C ALA A 129 -6.28 13.61 1.63
N GLY A 130 -4.97 13.83 1.54
CA GLY A 130 -4.01 12.81 1.05
C GLY A 130 -4.00 11.56 1.91
N ALA A 131 -3.86 11.70 3.22
CA ALA A 131 -3.85 10.58 4.15
C ALA A 131 -5.17 9.79 4.13
N ILE A 132 -6.32 10.47 4.05
CA ILE A 132 -7.64 9.83 3.95
C ILE A 132 -7.81 9.11 2.62
N ALA A 133 -7.34 9.68 1.51
CA ALA A 133 -7.39 9.01 0.20
C ALA A 133 -6.60 7.69 0.21
N LEU A 134 -5.39 7.71 0.77
CA LEU A 134 -4.58 6.49 0.95
C LEU A 134 -5.24 5.50 1.92
N ALA A 135 -5.84 5.98 3.01
CA ALA A 135 -6.55 5.14 3.97
C ALA A 135 -7.75 4.43 3.33
N ILE A 136 -8.56 5.14 2.54
CA ILE A 136 -9.69 4.54 1.80
C ILE A 136 -9.22 3.43 0.87
N MET A 137 -8.07 3.57 0.24
CA MET A 137 -7.49 2.50 -0.60
C MET A 137 -6.95 1.34 0.22
N MET A 138 -6.45 1.59 1.42
CA MET A 138 -5.88 0.58 2.31
C MET A 138 -6.95 -0.28 2.98
N ILE A 139 -8.06 0.33 3.41
CA ILE A 139 -9.13 -0.33 4.17
C ILE A 139 -9.60 -1.63 3.50
N PRO A 140 -10.03 -1.69 2.23
CA PRO A 140 -10.56 -2.92 1.63
C PRO A 140 -9.52 -4.03 1.57
N ILE A 141 -8.24 -3.71 1.38
CA ILE A 141 -7.15 -4.69 1.36
C ILE A 141 -6.99 -5.31 2.76
N VAL A 142 -7.02 -4.49 3.80
CA VAL A 142 -6.89 -4.96 5.19
C VAL A 142 -8.12 -5.74 5.62
N VAL A 143 -9.34 -5.30 5.24
CA VAL A 143 -10.60 -6.03 5.46
C VAL A 143 -10.49 -7.43 4.88
N ARG A 144 -10.19 -7.51 3.59
CA ARG A 144 -10.12 -8.78 2.86
C ARG A 144 -9.06 -9.71 3.42
N THR A 145 -7.85 -9.19 3.65
CA THR A 145 -6.76 -10.01 4.21
C THR A 145 -7.09 -10.50 5.62
N THR A 146 -7.70 -9.66 6.44
CA THR A 146 -8.08 -10.07 7.81
C THR A 146 -9.17 -11.14 7.76
N ASP A 147 -10.23 -10.95 6.96
CA ASP A 147 -11.31 -11.91 6.77
C ASP A 147 -10.75 -13.27 6.28
N ASP A 148 -9.95 -13.28 5.21
CA ASP A 148 -9.36 -14.48 4.64
C ASP A 148 -8.43 -15.21 5.62
N MET A 149 -7.55 -14.48 6.33
CA MET A 149 -6.59 -15.09 7.26
C MET A 149 -7.25 -15.66 8.51
N LEU A 150 -8.29 -15.01 9.03
CA LEU A 150 -9.09 -15.56 10.12
C LEU A 150 -9.89 -16.79 9.65
N GLY A 151 -10.36 -16.81 8.40
CA GLY A 151 -11.06 -17.95 7.78
C GLY A 151 -10.20 -19.21 7.66
N LEU A 152 -8.88 -19.07 7.56
CA LEU A 152 -7.93 -20.19 7.51
C LEU A 152 -7.70 -20.85 8.88
N VAL A 153 -8.11 -20.21 9.99
CA VAL A 153 -7.96 -20.79 11.33
C VAL A 153 -8.97 -21.93 11.51
N PRO A 154 -8.53 -23.15 11.90
CA PRO A 154 -9.43 -24.30 12.09
C PRO A 154 -10.55 -24.03 13.10
N THR A 155 -11.74 -24.58 12.83
CA THR A 155 -12.92 -24.44 13.72
C THR A 155 -12.70 -25.08 15.08
N GLU A 156 -11.90 -26.14 15.13
CA GLU A 156 -11.55 -26.87 16.36
C GLU A 156 -10.87 -25.96 17.39
N LEU A 157 -10.07 -24.96 16.94
CA LEU A 157 -9.46 -23.98 17.86
C LEU A 157 -10.52 -23.06 18.48
N ARG A 158 -11.57 -22.71 17.70
CA ARG A 158 -12.69 -21.90 18.21
C ARG A 158 -13.50 -22.69 19.24
N GLU A 159 -13.82 -23.93 18.92
CA GLU A 159 -14.57 -24.83 19.79
C GLU A 159 -13.83 -25.15 21.07
N ALA A 160 -12.52 -25.41 21.00
CA ALA A 160 -11.67 -25.63 22.16
C ALA A 160 -11.65 -24.42 23.10
N GLY A 161 -11.58 -23.21 22.55
CA GLY A 161 -11.65 -21.97 23.33
C GLY A 161 -12.97 -21.79 24.07
N VAL A 162 -14.08 -22.13 23.42
CA VAL A 162 -15.43 -22.10 24.04
C VAL A 162 -15.60 -23.20 25.08
N ALA A 163 -15.09 -24.41 24.80
CA ALA A 163 -15.20 -25.56 25.71
C ALA A 163 -14.56 -25.35 27.09
N ILE A 164 -13.49 -24.52 27.15
CA ILE A 164 -12.88 -24.13 28.45
C ILE A 164 -13.58 -22.94 29.12
N GLY A 165 -14.75 -22.51 28.59
CA GLY A 165 -15.57 -21.44 29.16
C GLY A 165 -15.05 -20.01 28.84
N ALA A 166 -14.16 -19.85 27.86
CA ALA A 166 -13.68 -18.51 27.48
C ALA A 166 -14.79 -17.75 26.73
N PRO A 167 -15.03 -16.46 27.05
CA PRO A 167 -15.99 -15.66 26.31
C PRO A 167 -15.48 -15.40 24.88
N LYS A 168 -16.43 -15.25 23.93
CA LYS A 168 -16.14 -15.17 22.50
C LYS A 168 -15.05 -14.17 22.14
N TYR A 169 -15.05 -12.97 22.74
CA TYR A 169 -14.04 -11.96 22.47
C TYR A 169 -12.62 -12.41 22.83
N LYS A 170 -12.45 -13.17 23.96
CA LYS A 170 -11.15 -13.73 24.33
C LYS A 170 -10.68 -14.80 23.37
N VAL A 171 -11.61 -15.67 22.92
CA VAL A 171 -11.30 -16.67 21.87
C VAL A 171 -10.78 -15.97 20.62
N ILE A 172 -11.43 -14.88 20.18
CA ILE A 172 -11.03 -14.12 18.99
C ILE A 172 -9.64 -13.49 19.20
N PHE A 173 -9.43 -12.70 20.27
CA PHE A 173 -8.20 -11.93 20.44
C PHE A 173 -7.01 -12.78 20.89
N ASP A 174 -7.23 -13.76 21.78
CA ASP A 174 -6.13 -14.54 22.39
C ASP A 174 -5.79 -15.81 21.60
N ILE A 175 -6.72 -16.37 20.83
CA ILE A 175 -6.50 -17.62 20.10
C ILE A 175 -6.48 -17.35 18.58
N ILE A 176 -7.58 -16.84 18.01
CA ILE A 176 -7.76 -16.79 16.56
C ILE A 176 -6.84 -15.76 15.92
N ILE A 177 -6.80 -14.52 16.44
CA ILE A 177 -5.91 -13.48 15.90
C ILE A 177 -4.45 -13.87 16.09
N ARG A 178 -4.09 -14.53 17.19
CA ARG A 178 -2.71 -15.03 17.40
C ARG A 178 -2.34 -16.10 16.40
N ALA A 179 -3.27 -16.99 16.05
CA ALA A 179 -3.04 -18.02 15.04
C ALA A 179 -2.88 -17.40 13.64
N ALA A 180 -3.69 -16.37 13.30
CA ALA A 180 -3.68 -15.72 12.00
C ALA A 180 -2.66 -14.56 11.87
N LYS A 181 -1.99 -14.14 12.96
CA LYS A 181 -1.19 -12.91 13.03
C LYS A 181 -0.17 -12.75 11.89
N VAL A 182 0.52 -13.83 11.49
CA VAL A 182 1.54 -13.79 10.45
C VAL A 182 0.92 -13.42 9.10
N GLY A 183 -0.23 -14.02 8.77
CA GLY A 183 -0.96 -13.72 7.53
C GLY A 183 -1.51 -12.30 7.54
N ILE A 184 -2.15 -11.87 8.64
CA ILE A 184 -2.68 -10.50 8.79
C ILE A 184 -1.57 -9.47 8.65
N MET A 185 -0.43 -9.64 9.37
CA MET A 185 0.71 -8.72 9.26
C MET A 185 1.29 -8.67 7.84
N THR A 186 1.37 -9.81 7.16
CA THR A 186 1.83 -9.85 5.76
C THR A 186 0.88 -9.05 4.87
N GLY A 187 -0.43 -9.18 5.05
CA GLY A 187 -1.40 -8.42 4.28
C GLY A 187 -1.36 -6.92 4.56
N ILE A 188 -1.17 -6.51 5.81
CA ILE A 188 -0.99 -5.10 6.18
C ILE A 188 0.28 -4.53 5.52
N LEU A 189 1.37 -5.29 5.51
CA LEU A 189 2.62 -4.87 4.85
C LEU A 189 2.47 -4.74 3.33
N LEU A 190 1.73 -5.66 2.69
CA LEU A 190 1.41 -5.56 1.27
C LEU A 190 0.53 -4.34 0.97
N ALA A 191 -0.49 -4.09 1.80
CA ALA A 191 -1.33 -2.90 1.70
C ALA A 191 -0.50 -1.62 1.85
N PHE A 192 0.41 -1.57 2.83
CA PHE A 192 1.32 -0.44 3.04
C PHE A 192 2.24 -0.22 1.83
N ALA A 193 2.88 -1.29 1.33
CA ALA A 193 3.74 -1.21 0.15
C ALA A 193 3.01 -0.66 -1.08
N ARG A 194 1.73 -1.01 -1.23
CA ARG A 194 0.89 -0.50 -2.31
C ARG A 194 0.63 1.00 -2.15
N ILE A 195 0.15 1.46 -1.00
CA ILE A 195 -0.23 2.86 -0.81
C ILE A 195 0.96 3.83 -0.83
N VAL A 196 2.15 3.38 -0.43
CA VAL A 196 3.37 4.20 -0.47
C VAL A 196 3.76 4.59 -1.90
N GLY A 197 3.44 3.77 -2.90
CA GLY A 197 3.73 4.04 -4.31
C GLY A 197 2.62 4.76 -5.06
N GLU A 198 1.51 5.12 -4.42
CA GLU A 198 0.38 5.74 -5.11
C GLU A 198 0.63 7.22 -5.41
N THR A 199 0.37 7.59 -6.67
CA THR A 199 0.55 8.97 -7.16
C THR A 199 -0.79 9.64 -7.46
N ALA A 200 -1.65 8.96 -8.21
CA ALA A 200 -2.88 9.56 -8.75
C ALA A 200 -3.82 10.14 -7.67
N PRO A 201 -4.12 9.46 -6.56
CA PRO A 201 -4.97 10.05 -5.54
C PRO A 201 -4.33 11.27 -4.86
N LEU A 202 -3.02 11.25 -4.64
CA LEU A 202 -2.30 12.34 -3.97
C LEU A 202 -2.21 13.60 -4.83
N LEU A 203 -2.16 13.45 -6.14
CA LEU A 203 -2.15 14.57 -7.08
C LEU A 203 -3.36 15.50 -6.90
N PHE A 204 -4.52 14.94 -6.55
CA PHE A 204 -5.76 15.69 -6.35
C PHE A 204 -6.02 16.08 -4.89
N THR A 205 -5.30 15.49 -3.94
CA THR A 205 -5.66 15.61 -2.51
C THR A 205 -4.59 16.28 -1.66
N SER A 206 -3.36 15.77 -1.62
CA SER A 206 -2.27 16.37 -0.83
C SER A 206 -1.53 17.49 -1.55
N GLY A 207 -1.53 17.47 -2.89
CA GLY A 207 -0.66 18.33 -3.67
C GLY A 207 0.82 17.94 -3.55
N ASN A 208 1.71 18.90 -3.66
CA ASN A 208 3.16 18.71 -3.54
C ASN A 208 3.88 19.99 -3.09
N SER A 209 3.90 20.26 -1.80
CA SER A 209 4.67 21.39 -1.25
C SER A 209 6.18 21.23 -1.52
N GLN A 210 6.81 22.31 -1.98
CA GLN A 210 8.24 22.35 -2.22
C GLN A 210 9.05 22.56 -0.94
N TYR A 211 8.40 22.96 0.14
CA TYR A 211 8.98 23.25 1.44
C TYR A 211 8.68 22.16 2.45
N PHE A 212 9.54 22.03 3.45
CA PHE A 212 9.26 21.15 4.58
C PHE A 212 8.11 21.71 5.42
N THR A 213 7.11 20.89 5.65
CA THR A 213 6.00 21.18 6.58
C THR A 213 5.56 19.89 7.27
N MET A 214 5.12 20.01 8.51
CA MET A 214 4.41 18.95 9.26
C MET A 214 2.93 19.33 9.49
N ASN A 215 2.50 20.47 8.94
CA ASN A 215 1.11 20.93 9.03
C ASN A 215 0.26 20.23 7.98
N LEU A 216 -0.51 19.24 8.40
CA LEU A 216 -1.41 18.48 7.50
C LEU A 216 -2.61 19.30 6.98
N ASN A 217 -2.85 20.51 7.50
CA ASN A 217 -3.94 21.36 7.03
C ASN A 217 -3.58 22.15 5.76
N GLU A 218 -2.34 22.08 5.30
CA GLU A 218 -1.83 22.77 4.12
C GLU A 218 -1.42 21.80 3.04
N GLU A 219 -1.03 22.33 1.87
CA GLU A 219 -0.42 21.55 0.81
C GLU A 219 0.77 20.78 1.37
N PHE A 220 0.79 19.46 1.17
CA PHE A 220 1.70 18.57 1.87
C PHE A 220 2.68 17.89 0.90
N PRO A 221 3.99 17.78 1.26
CA PRO A 221 4.98 17.18 0.38
C PRO A 221 4.64 15.72 0.07
N SER A 222 4.72 15.33 -1.21
CA SER A 222 4.53 13.96 -1.67
C SER A 222 5.60 13.56 -2.67
N LEU A 223 6.38 12.53 -2.34
CA LEU A 223 7.47 12.07 -3.20
C LEU A 223 6.96 11.54 -4.53
N THR A 224 5.85 10.81 -4.54
CA THR A 224 5.29 10.22 -5.77
C THR A 224 4.76 11.29 -6.73
N VAL A 225 4.12 12.34 -6.21
CA VAL A 225 3.65 13.48 -7.00
C VAL A 225 4.84 14.29 -7.51
N ALA A 226 5.87 14.49 -6.68
CA ALA A 226 7.09 15.17 -7.09
C ALA A 226 7.82 14.42 -8.22
N ILE A 227 7.98 13.10 -8.10
CA ILE A 227 8.59 12.28 -9.17
C ILE A 227 7.83 12.48 -10.49
N TYR A 228 6.50 12.44 -10.47
CA TYR A 228 5.68 12.65 -11.65
C TYR A 228 5.90 14.04 -12.27
N ASN A 229 5.90 15.09 -11.45
CA ASN A 229 6.09 16.46 -11.93
C ASN A 229 7.51 16.68 -12.47
N LEU A 230 8.55 16.26 -11.72
CA LEU A 230 9.95 16.44 -12.09
C LEU A 230 10.35 15.65 -13.33
N ALA A 231 9.77 14.44 -13.53
CA ALA A 231 10.06 13.61 -14.69
C ALA A 231 9.63 14.25 -16.03
N THR A 232 8.69 15.19 -15.98
CA THR A 232 8.17 15.91 -17.17
C THR A 232 8.81 17.28 -17.38
N MET A 233 9.73 17.71 -16.49
CA MET A 233 10.41 18.98 -16.62
C MET A 233 11.50 18.94 -17.70
N PRO A 234 11.75 20.06 -18.40
CA PRO A 234 12.80 20.14 -19.42
C PRO A 234 14.23 20.18 -18.82
N ASP A 235 14.36 20.51 -17.54
CA ASP A 235 15.66 20.57 -16.85
C ASP A 235 16.13 19.15 -16.48
N GLN A 236 17.30 18.77 -17.03
CA GLN A 236 17.89 17.45 -16.80
C GLN A 236 18.26 17.21 -15.33
N ASN A 237 18.58 18.24 -14.56
CA ASN A 237 18.89 18.11 -13.13
C ASN A 237 17.65 17.69 -12.35
N LEU A 238 16.50 18.28 -12.66
CA LEU A 238 15.21 17.91 -12.06
C LEU A 238 14.77 16.49 -12.45
N VAL A 239 14.99 16.11 -13.72
CA VAL A 239 14.76 14.73 -14.17
C VAL A 239 15.67 13.74 -13.43
N ASN A 240 16.95 14.08 -13.20
CA ASN A 240 17.85 13.25 -12.42
C ASN A 240 17.38 13.13 -10.95
N LEU A 241 16.85 14.20 -10.38
CA LEU A 241 16.26 14.19 -9.04
C LEU A 241 15.04 13.26 -8.98
N ALA A 242 14.21 13.25 -10.03
CA ALA A 242 13.09 12.28 -10.15
C ALA A 242 13.59 10.83 -10.18
N TRP A 243 14.68 10.53 -10.91
CA TRP A 243 15.29 9.20 -10.90
C TRP A 243 15.80 8.79 -9.52
N ALA A 244 16.44 9.71 -8.79
CA ALA A 244 16.89 9.48 -7.42
C ALA A 244 15.70 9.20 -6.49
N GLY A 245 14.64 10.00 -6.57
CA GLY A 245 13.43 9.82 -5.77
C GLY A 245 12.74 8.47 -6.04
N ALA A 246 12.59 8.10 -7.32
CA ALA A 246 12.00 6.82 -7.72
C ALA A 246 12.82 5.62 -7.25
N PHE A 247 14.15 5.71 -7.32
CA PHE A 247 15.05 4.67 -6.79
C PHE A 247 14.92 4.53 -5.28
N LEU A 248 14.97 5.64 -4.54
CA LEU A 248 14.83 5.66 -3.07
C LEU A 248 13.48 5.07 -2.63
N LEU A 249 12.39 5.45 -3.30
CA LEU A 249 11.06 4.89 -3.05
C LEU A 249 11.04 3.38 -3.26
N THR A 250 11.62 2.90 -4.37
CA THR A 250 11.66 1.47 -4.71
C THR A 250 12.47 0.69 -3.66
N VAL A 251 13.63 1.20 -3.27
CA VAL A 251 14.48 0.59 -2.23
C VAL A 251 13.75 0.57 -0.88
N PHE A 252 13.07 1.66 -0.52
CA PHE A 252 12.30 1.75 0.72
C PHE A 252 11.17 0.70 0.77
N VAL A 253 10.37 0.59 -0.29
CA VAL A 253 9.30 -0.41 -0.40
C VAL A 253 9.86 -1.83 -0.35
N LEU A 254 10.98 -2.08 -1.05
CA LEU A 254 11.65 -3.39 -1.04
C LEU A 254 12.15 -3.75 0.37
N MET A 255 12.80 -2.80 1.06
CA MET A 255 13.27 -3.02 2.45
C MET A 255 12.13 -3.36 3.40
N ILE A 256 11.02 -2.62 3.34
CA ILE A 256 9.85 -2.93 4.17
C ILE A 256 9.30 -4.32 3.90
N ASN A 257 9.18 -4.71 2.63
CA ASN A 257 8.73 -6.05 2.27
C ASN A 257 9.69 -7.15 2.76
N LEU A 258 11.00 -6.93 2.67
CA LEU A 258 12.01 -7.88 3.17
C LEU A 258 11.97 -7.97 4.70
N ILE A 259 11.95 -6.84 5.40
CA ILE A 259 11.84 -6.79 6.87
C ILE A 259 10.56 -7.50 7.32
N GLY A 260 9.43 -7.19 6.66
CA GLY A 260 8.17 -7.86 6.94
C GLY A 260 8.24 -9.37 6.81
N ARG A 261 8.85 -9.87 5.73
CA ARG A 261 9.07 -11.31 5.54
C ARG A 261 9.97 -11.93 6.61
N PHE A 262 10.99 -11.19 7.08
CA PHE A 262 11.87 -11.69 8.15
C PHE A 262 11.14 -11.77 9.48
N ILE A 263 10.32 -10.77 9.83
CA ILE A 263 9.54 -10.74 11.08
C ILE A 263 8.45 -11.80 11.08
N THR A 264 7.81 -12.04 9.93
CA THR A 264 6.71 -13.00 9.79
C THR A 264 7.18 -14.42 9.54
N LYS A 265 8.48 -14.62 9.25
CA LYS A 265 9.05 -15.95 9.07
C LYS A 265 9.04 -16.67 10.42
N GLU A 266 8.07 -17.57 10.63
CA GLU A 266 8.07 -18.44 11.80
C GLU A 266 9.39 -19.21 11.86
N LYS A 267 10.05 -19.18 13.03
CA LYS A 267 11.04 -20.19 13.35
C LYS A 267 10.32 -21.55 13.27
N LYS A 268 10.54 -22.26 12.16
CA LYS A 268 10.24 -23.69 12.13
C LYS A 268 11.03 -24.32 13.30
N ARG A 269 10.34 -24.55 14.40
CA ARG A 269 10.75 -25.47 15.45
C ARG A 269 9.96 -26.74 15.30
#